data_6b6a0e5557cb48787943406f2b43397e
#
_entry.id   6b6a0e5557cb48787943406f2b43397e
#
_cell.length_a   1.000
_cell.length_b   1.000
_cell.length_c   1.000
_cell.angle_alpha   90.00
_cell.angle_beta   90.00
_cell.angle_gamma   90.00
#
_symmetry.space_group_name_H-M   'P 1'
#
loop_
_entity.id
_entity.type
_entity.pdbx_description
1 polymer ?
#
loop_
_entity_poly.entity_id
_entity_poly.type
_entity_poly.pdbx_seq_one_letter_code
_entity_poly.pdbx_strand_id
1 'polypeptide(L)'
;MLFLGFASGLPYILIISTSTAWLRDVGIDLSYIGFFAWLTFAYTFKFIWAPLVDRFSIPLLSIYGHRKSWIALMQIIIFINLLVISEIDPKTGLFLFGMAAFIIALAGSIQDIAIDAFRIEYAKISDQGNLAAAYQLGYRVAIIAATSLALIYACLLYTSPSPRDNGR
;
A
#
# COMPACT_ATOMS: atom_id res chain seq x y z
N MET A 1 -10.21 14.30 2.98
CA MET A 1 -9.28 13.54 3.83
C MET A 1 -9.64 12.05 3.96
N LEU A 2 -10.90 11.68 4.12
CA LEU A 2 -11.30 10.28 4.28
C LEU A 2 -10.83 9.40 3.10
N PHE A 3 -11.09 9.79 1.86
CA PHE A 3 -10.64 9.05 0.68
C PHE A 3 -9.11 8.97 0.54
N LEU A 4 -8.38 10.01 0.96
CA LEU A 4 -6.92 10.00 0.97
C LEU A 4 -6.39 9.02 2.02
N GLY A 5 -7.01 8.97 3.19
CA GLY A 5 -6.70 7.98 4.22
C GLY A 5 -6.98 6.54 3.73
N PHE A 6 -8.10 6.32 3.05
CA PHE A 6 -8.43 5.03 2.45
C PHE A 6 -7.37 4.61 1.41
N ALA A 7 -7.03 5.51 0.49
CA ALA A 7 -6.03 5.24 -0.55
C ALA A 7 -4.62 4.99 0.01
N SER A 8 -4.30 5.53 1.19
CA SER A 8 -3.03 5.32 1.87
C SER A 8 -2.99 4.01 2.67
N GLY A 9 -4.08 3.66 3.35
CA GLY A 9 -4.16 2.43 4.15
C GLY A 9 -4.18 1.14 3.33
N LEU A 10 -4.76 1.21 2.13
CA LEU A 10 -4.98 0.04 1.29
C LEU A 10 -3.67 -0.64 0.85
N PRO A 11 -2.68 0.04 0.23
CA PRO A 11 -1.44 -0.61 -0.20
C PRO A 11 -0.61 -1.13 0.99
N TYR A 12 -0.64 -0.45 2.13
CA TYR A 12 0.06 -0.89 3.34
C TYR A 12 -0.36 -2.29 3.76
N ILE A 13 -1.68 -2.52 3.92
CA ILE A 13 -2.20 -3.80 4.41
C ILE A 13 -2.08 -4.90 3.34
N LEU A 14 -2.25 -4.57 2.06
CA LEU A 14 -2.10 -5.53 0.98
C LEU A 14 -0.68 -6.11 0.93
N ILE A 15 0.34 -5.29 1.14
CA ILE A 15 1.73 -5.74 1.09
C ILE A 15 2.13 -6.46 2.35
N ILE A 16 1.83 -5.90 3.53
CA ILE A 16 2.33 -6.46 4.78
C ILE A 16 1.54 -7.69 5.22
N SER A 17 0.22 -7.69 5.08
CA SER A 17 -0.62 -8.78 5.57
C SER A 17 -1.01 -9.76 4.46
N THR A 18 -1.62 -9.27 3.40
CA THR A 18 -2.18 -10.13 2.36
C THR A 18 -1.08 -10.83 1.56
N SER A 19 0.00 -10.11 1.21
CA SER A 19 1.12 -10.72 0.48
C SER A 19 1.86 -11.75 1.32
N THR A 20 2.06 -11.50 2.62
CA THR A 20 2.72 -12.47 3.51
C THR A 20 1.88 -13.72 3.72
N ALA A 21 0.55 -13.59 3.83
CA ALA A 21 -0.37 -14.72 3.90
C ALA A 21 -0.32 -15.54 2.61
N TRP A 22 -0.39 -14.88 1.46
CA TRP A 22 -0.31 -15.54 0.16
C TRP A 22 1.02 -16.27 -0.06
N LEU A 23 2.17 -15.65 0.25
CA LEU A 23 3.49 -16.28 0.16
C LEU A 23 3.57 -17.55 1.02
N ARG A 24 2.95 -17.53 2.20
CA ARG A 24 2.88 -18.70 3.09
C ARG A 24 2.03 -19.82 2.48
N ASP A 25 0.86 -19.50 1.90
CA ASP A 25 -0.02 -20.49 1.27
C ASP A 25 0.62 -21.15 0.06
N VAL A 26 1.43 -20.41 -0.69
CA VAL A 26 2.19 -20.91 -1.84
C VAL A 26 3.39 -21.76 -1.40
N GLY A 27 3.71 -21.81 -0.09
CA GLY A 27 4.76 -22.64 0.49
C GLY A 27 6.15 -22.02 0.45
N ILE A 28 6.25 -20.69 0.40
CA ILE A 28 7.52 -19.96 0.53
C ILE A 28 8.01 -20.07 1.98
N ASP A 29 9.31 -20.33 2.15
CA ASP A 29 9.95 -20.47 3.46
C ASP A 29 9.76 -19.21 4.30
N LEU A 30 9.49 -19.42 5.60
CA LEU A 30 9.30 -18.35 6.60
C LEU A 30 10.50 -17.39 6.68
N SER A 31 11.70 -17.87 6.38
CA SER A 31 12.91 -17.03 6.35
C SER A 31 12.81 -15.94 5.30
N TYR A 32 12.30 -16.26 4.11
CA TYR A 32 12.07 -15.26 3.05
C TYR A 32 10.93 -14.32 3.38
N ILE A 33 9.86 -14.84 3.99
CA ILE A 33 8.73 -14.00 4.45
C ILE A 33 9.20 -13.01 5.52
N GLY A 34 10.14 -13.40 6.37
CA GLY A 34 10.77 -12.52 7.37
C GLY A 34 11.43 -11.28 6.76
N PHE A 35 11.98 -11.39 5.54
CA PHE A 35 12.53 -10.21 4.83
C PHE A 35 11.46 -9.17 4.48
N PHE A 36 10.20 -9.56 4.32
CA PHE A 36 9.11 -8.62 4.11
C PHE A 36 8.85 -7.71 5.31
N ALA A 37 9.25 -8.11 6.51
CA ALA A 37 9.22 -7.22 7.68
C ALA A 37 10.12 -5.98 7.47
N TRP A 38 11.18 -6.09 6.67
CA TRP A 38 12.05 -4.96 6.33
C TRP A 38 11.34 -3.89 5.50
N LEU A 39 10.25 -4.22 4.82
CA LEU A 39 9.41 -3.23 4.12
C LEU A 39 8.83 -2.19 5.08
N THR A 40 8.62 -2.58 6.36
CA THR A 40 8.18 -1.67 7.41
C THR A 40 9.18 -0.55 7.68
N PHE A 41 10.48 -0.79 7.42
CA PHE A 41 11.50 0.25 7.54
C PHE A 41 11.28 1.41 6.58
N ALA A 42 10.74 1.18 5.39
CA ALA A 42 10.40 2.25 4.46
C ALA A 42 9.42 3.27 5.08
N TYR A 43 8.48 2.78 5.90
CA TYR A 43 7.54 3.61 6.66
C TYR A 43 8.16 4.23 7.92
N THR A 44 9.04 3.49 8.60
CA THR A 44 9.73 3.98 9.82
C THR A 44 10.68 5.13 9.49
N PHE A 45 11.41 5.01 8.39
CA PHE A 45 12.38 6.01 7.96
C PHE A 45 11.78 7.10 7.06
N LYS A 46 10.45 7.30 7.10
CA LYS A 46 9.77 8.34 6.30
C LYS A 46 10.33 9.74 6.48
N PHE A 47 10.96 10.05 7.61
CA PHE A 47 11.60 11.34 7.87
C PHE A 47 12.78 11.64 6.92
N ILE A 48 13.42 10.60 6.34
CA ILE A 48 14.49 10.76 5.37
C ILE A 48 13.94 11.26 4.03
N TRP A 49 12.73 10.81 3.67
CA TRP A 49 12.07 11.18 2.42
C TRP A 49 11.34 12.52 2.49
N ALA A 50 11.01 12.99 3.70
CA ALA A 50 10.28 14.25 3.90
C ALA A 50 10.99 15.46 3.26
N PRO A 51 12.30 15.70 3.46
CA PRO A 51 13.01 16.80 2.80
C PRO A 51 13.02 16.69 1.28
N LEU A 52 12.98 15.46 0.74
CA LEU A 52 12.93 15.21 -0.70
C LEU A 52 11.59 15.69 -1.29
N VAL A 53 10.48 15.33 -0.64
CA VAL A 53 9.13 15.75 -1.04
C VAL A 53 8.95 17.26 -0.94
N ASP A 54 9.61 17.89 0.05
CA ASP A 54 9.54 19.35 0.24
C ASP A 54 10.36 20.14 -0.77
N ARG A 55 11.51 19.60 -1.16
CA ARG A 55 12.48 20.32 -1.99
C ARG A 55 12.24 20.15 -3.49
N PHE A 56 11.74 18.99 -3.92
CA PHE A 56 11.57 18.69 -5.34
C PHE A 56 10.12 18.89 -5.78
N SER A 57 9.91 19.83 -6.71
CA SER A 57 8.64 19.98 -7.42
C SER A 57 8.62 19.12 -8.68
N ILE A 58 7.49 18.46 -8.95
CA ILE A 58 7.31 17.66 -10.17
C ILE A 58 6.79 18.59 -11.27
N PRO A 59 7.61 18.97 -12.27
CA PRO A 59 7.22 19.99 -13.25
C PRO A 59 6.04 19.56 -14.11
N LEU A 60 5.89 18.28 -14.41
CA LEU A 60 4.84 17.75 -15.29
C LEU A 60 3.44 17.83 -14.68
N LEU A 61 3.31 17.81 -13.36
CA LEU A 61 2.04 17.80 -12.63
C LEU A 61 1.86 19.09 -11.79
N SER A 62 2.75 20.07 -11.92
CA SER A 62 2.74 21.31 -11.11
C SER A 62 1.46 22.14 -11.28
N ILE A 63 0.71 21.96 -12.37
CA ILE A 63 -0.58 22.60 -12.64
C ILE A 63 -1.61 22.33 -11.54
N TYR A 64 -1.55 21.15 -10.89
CA TYR A 64 -2.47 20.77 -9.82
C TYR A 64 -2.01 21.16 -8.42
N GLY A 65 -0.79 21.74 -8.29
CA GLY A 65 -0.16 22.10 -7.04
C GLY A 65 0.85 21.06 -6.54
N HIS A 66 1.89 21.53 -5.86
CA HIS A 66 3.07 20.74 -5.48
C HIS A 66 2.73 19.43 -4.73
N ARG A 67 1.90 19.49 -3.68
CA ARG A 67 1.56 18.31 -2.86
C ARG A 67 0.66 17.32 -3.59
N LYS A 68 -0.32 17.81 -4.34
CA LYS A 68 -1.24 16.94 -5.11
C LYS A 68 -0.50 16.16 -6.19
N SER A 69 0.53 16.77 -6.79
CA SER A 69 1.38 16.12 -7.79
C SER A 69 2.14 14.93 -7.23
N TRP A 70 2.69 15.05 -6.03
CA TRP A 70 3.34 13.95 -5.33
C TRP A 70 2.36 12.83 -5.00
N ILE A 71 1.18 13.17 -4.46
CA ILE A 71 0.13 12.19 -4.14
C ILE A 71 -0.27 11.41 -5.40
N ALA A 72 -0.56 12.11 -6.50
CA ALA A 72 -0.96 11.48 -7.75
C ALA A 72 0.14 10.58 -8.34
N LEU A 73 1.39 11.03 -8.34
CA LEU A 73 2.52 10.25 -8.83
C LEU A 73 2.71 8.96 -8.02
N MET A 74 2.68 9.06 -6.70
CA MET A 74 2.85 7.89 -5.83
C MET A 74 1.69 6.90 -6.00
N GLN A 75 0.45 7.37 -6.17
CA GLN A 75 -0.68 6.50 -6.46
C GLN A 75 -0.53 5.75 -7.79
N ILE A 76 -0.04 6.41 -8.84
CA ILE A 76 0.23 5.77 -10.13
C ILE A 76 1.32 4.70 -9.97
N ILE A 77 2.41 5.00 -9.25
CA ILE A 77 3.49 4.04 -8.98
C ILE A 77 2.96 2.84 -8.21
N ILE A 78 2.17 3.05 -7.16
CA ILE A 78 1.56 1.98 -6.37
C ILE A 78 0.67 1.12 -7.26
N PHE A 79 -0.20 1.74 -8.05
CA PHE A 79 -1.13 1.02 -8.92
C PHE A 79 -0.39 0.14 -9.95
N ILE A 80 0.61 0.69 -10.63
CA ILE A 80 1.41 -0.07 -11.60
C ILE A 80 2.11 -1.25 -10.93
N ASN A 81 2.74 -1.05 -9.76
CA ASN A 81 3.44 -2.12 -9.07
C ASN A 81 2.48 -3.18 -8.48
N LEU A 82 1.26 -2.82 -8.10
CA LEU A 82 0.24 -3.81 -7.73
C LEU A 82 -0.15 -4.69 -8.92
N LEU A 83 -0.28 -4.12 -10.13
CA LEU A 83 -0.49 -4.90 -11.34
C LEU A 83 0.69 -5.81 -11.64
N VAL A 84 1.92 -5.31 -11.49
CA VAL A 84 3.14 -6.13 -11.67
C VAL A 84 3.15 -7.31 -10.68
N ILE A 85 2.83 -7.08 -9.40
CA ILE A 85 2.76 -8.15 -8.40
C ILE A 85 1.70 -9.19 -8.74
N SER A 86 0.57 -8.78 -9.34
CA SER A 86 -0.51 -9.72 -9.70
C SER A 86 -0.12 -10.71 -10.81
N GLU A 87 0.85 -10.36 -11.64
CA GLU A 87 1.33 -11.19 -12.75
C GLU A 87 2.54 -12.08 -12.38
N ILE A 88 3.18 -11.81 -11.22
CA ILE A 88 4.38 -12.56 -10.81
C ILE A 88 3.98 -13.81 -10.04
N ASP A 89 4.45 -14.98 -10.49
CA ASP A 89 4.43 -16.19 -9.67
C ASP A 89 5.52 -16.08 -8.58
N PRO A 90 5.15 -16.06 -7.28
CA PRO A 90 6.12 -15.94 -6.20
C PRO A 90 7.16 -17.08 -6.15
N LYS A 91 6.84 -18.25 -6.68
CA LYS A 91 7.76 -19.41 -6.67
C LYS A 91 8.96 -19.20 -7.58
N THR A 92 8.73 -18.56 -8.72
CA THR A 92 9.76 -18.36 -9.75
C THR A 92 10.35 -16.97 -9.73
N GLY A 93 9.58 -15.97 -9.28
CA GLY A 93 9.91 -14.56 -9.32
C GLY A 93 9.99 -13.86 -7.97
N LEU A 94 10.36 -14.55 -6.88
CA LEU A 94 10.36 -14.00 -5.52
C LEU A 94 11.15 -12.69 -5.38
N PHE A 95 12.30 -12.58 -6.08
CA PHE A 95 13.10 -11.35 -6.05
C PHE A 95 12.35 -10.17 -6.69
N LEU A 96 11.74 -10.38 -7.85
CA LEU A 96 10.97 -9.33 -8.55
C LEU A 96 9.73 -8.92 -7.74
N PHE A 97 9.04 -9.91 -7.14
CA PHE A 97 7.95 -9.69 -6.21
C PHE A 97 8.38 -8.81 -5.02
N GLY A 98 9.51 -9.15 -4.39
CA GLY A 98 10.09 -8.37 -3.28
C GLY A 98 10.45 -6.95 -3.68
N MET A 99 11.03 -6.76 -4.86
CA MET A 99 11.36 -5.42 -5.39
C MET A 99 10.12 -4.59 -5.64
N ALA A 100 9.09 -5.15 -6.25
CA ALA A 100 7.83 -4.44 -6.48
C ALA A 100 7.15 -4.07 -5.13
N ALA A 101 7.13 -5.00 -4.17
CA ALA A 101 6.62 -4.74 -2.82
C ALA A 101 7.39 -3.62 -2.11
N PHE A 102 8.72 -3.58 -2.27
CA PHE A 102 9.55 -2.51 -1.71
C PHE A 102 9.23 -1.15 -2.35
N ILE A 103 9.08 -1.08 -3.67
CA ILE A 103 8.68 0.15 -4.37
C ILE A 103 7.32 0.64 -3.88
N ILE A 104 6.35 -0.25 -3.67
CA ILE A 104 5.03 0.13 -3.15
C ILE A 104 5.14 0.65 -1.71
N ALA A 105 5.94 0.00 -0.86
CA ALA A 105 6.15 0.46 0.53
C ALA A 105 6.80 1.85 0.56
N LEU A 106 7.79 2.09 -0.28
CA LEU A 106 8.47 3.38 -0.41
C LEU A 106 7.50 4.45 -0.94
N ALA A 107 6.78 4.16 -2.02
CA ALA A 107 5.81 5.08 -2.60
C ALA A 107 4.68 5.41 -1.62
N GLY A 108 4.17 4.41 -0.87
CA GLY A 108 3.18 4.62 0.18
C GLY A 108 3.68 5.53 1.30
N SER A 109 4.93 5.32 1.74
CA SER A 109 5.57 6.18 2.75
C SER A 109 5.69 7.63 2.28
N ILE A 110 6.09 7.85 1.02
CA ILE A 110 6.18 9.19 0.41
C ILE A 110 4.78 9.81 0.24
N GLN A 111 3.81 9.02 -0.16
CA GLN A 111 2.41 9.46 -0.28
C GLN A 111 1.87 9.96 1.06
N ASP A 112 2.12 9.24 2.15
CA ASP A 112 1.70 9.65 3.51
C ASP A 112 2.27 11.02 3.89
N ILE A 113 3.57 11.25 3.64
CA ILE A 113 4.21 12.55 3.88
C ILE A 113 3.53 13.65 3.08
N ALA A 114 3.27 13.41 1.79
CA ALA A 114 2.63 14.39 0.91
C ALA A 114 1.19 14.71 1.36
N ILE A 115 0.44 13.72 1.86
CA ILE A 115 -0.92 13.90 2.39
C ILE A 115 -0.90 14.69 3.70
N ASP A 116 0.03 14.38 4.60
CA ASP A 116 0.18 15.10 5.87
C ASP A 116 0.55 16.57 5.63
N ALA A 117 1.50 16.83 4.73
CA ALA A 117 1.88 18.19 4.34
C ALA A 117 0.71 18.91 3.65
N PHE A 118 -0.02 18.25 2.75
CA PHE A 118 -1.21 18.81 2.12
C PHE A 118 -2.27 19.23 3.15
N ARG A 119 -2.52 18.39 4.17
CA ARG A 119 -3.46 18.70 5.24
C ARG A 119 -3.04 19.96 6.01
N ILE A 120 -1.75 20.06 6.36
CA ILE A 120 -1.23 21.21 7.14
C ILE A 120 -1.32 22.50 6.34
N GLU A 121 -1.01 22.47 5.05
CA GLU A 121 -1.01 23.68 4.19
C GLU A 121 -2.42 24.20 3.85
N TYR A 122 -3.40 23.29 3.67
CA TYR A 122 -4.73 23.66 3.19
C TYR A 122 -5.79 23.82 4.27
N ALA A 123 -5.54 23.32 5.48
CA ALA A 123 -6.54 23.37 6.54
C ALA A 123 -6.26 24.46 7.56
N LYS A 124 -7.34 25.11 8.03
CA LYS A 124 -7.26 26.04 9.17
C LYS A 124 -6.84 25.25 10.43
N ILE A 125 -6.16 25.91 11.34
CA ILE A 125 -5.70 25.32 12.60
C ILE A 125 -6.85 24.68 13.38
N SER A 126 -8.03 25.33 13.38
CA SER A 126 -9.25 24.81 14.02
C SER A 126 -9.73 23.47 13.48
N ASP A 127 -9.46 23.17 12.20
CA ASP A 127 -10.00 22.01 11.50
C ASP A 127 -8.99 20.85 11.39
N GLN A 128 -7.74 21.09 11.79
CA GLN A 128 -6.65 20.09 11.69
C GLN A 128 -7.00 18.78 12.41
N GLY A 129 -7.60 18.87 13.60
CA GLY A 129 -8.00 17.69 14.37
C GLY A 129 -9.07 16.86 13.66
N ASN A 130 -10.10 17.50 13.12
CA ASN A 130 -11.19 16.84 12.40
C ASN A 130 -10.71 16.18 11.11
N LEU A 131 -9.80 16.84 10.39
CA LEU A 131 -9.23 16.32 9.16
C LEU A 131 -8.28 15.16 9.41
N ALA A 132 -7.52 15.20 10.51
CA ALA A 132 -6.71 14.07 10.97
C ALA A 132 -7.58 12.87 11.35
N ALA A 133 -8.66 13.08 12.09
CA ALA A 133 -9.61 12.05 12.45
C ALA A 133 -10.27 11.42 11.22
N ALA A 134 -10.69 12.24 10.24
CA ALA A 134 -11.25 11.75 8.98
C ALA A 134 -10.24 10.94 8.16
N TYR A 135 -8.98 11.36 8.11
CA TYR A 135 -7.90 10.60 7.46
C TYR A 135 -7.72 9.24 8.15
N GLN A 136 -7.60 9.24 9.48
CA GLN A 136 -7.39 8.02 10.24
C GLN A 136 -8.59 7.06 10.13
N LEU A 137 -9.81 7.58 10.09
CA LEU A 137 -11.00 6.78 9.84
C LEU A 137 -10.93 6.10 8.47
N GLY A 138 -10.61 6.86 7.41
CA GLY A 138 -10.44 6.32 6.07
C GLY A 138 -9.37 5.22 6.01
N TYR A 139 -8.25 5.44 6.68
CA TYR A 139 -7.16 4.46 6.80
C TYR A 139 -7.64 3.16 7.47
N ARG A 140 -8.39 3.26 8.57
CA ARG A 140 -8.96 2.11 9.27
C ARG A 140 -9.99 1.35 8.43
N VAL A 141 -10.85 2.07 7.72
CA VAL A 141 -11.82 1.47 6.81
C VAL A 141 -11.12 0.71 5.69
N ALA A 142 -10.02 1.24 5.14
CA ALA A 142 -9.21 0.56 4.13
C ALA A 142 -8.64 -0.77 4.65
N ILE A 143 -8.09 -0.77 5.87
CA ILE A 143 -7.57 -1.99 6.50
C ILE A 143 -8.66 -3.05 6.63
N ILE A 144 -9.83 -2.68 7.17
CA ILE A 144 -10.94 -3.61 7.34
C ILE A 144 -11.42 -4.14 5.99
N ALA A 145 -11.61 -3.25 5.01
CA ALA A 145 -12.08 -3.63 3.68
C ALA A 145 -11.10 -4.58 2.98
N ALA A 146 -9.81 -4.25 2.95
CA ALA A 146 -8.79 -5.07 2.31
C ALA A 146 -8.66 -6.44 2.97
N THR A 147 -8.64 -6.49 4.32
CA THR A 147 -8.53 -7.76 5.06
C THR A 147 -9.77 -8.62 4.86
N SER A 148 -10.96 -8.02 4.96
CA SER A 148 -12.22 -8.75 4.78
C SER A 148 -12.38 -9.28 3.36
N LEU A 149 -12.07 -8.48 2.35
CA LEU A 149 -12.13 -8.90 0.95
C LEU A 149 -11.14 -10.04 0.66
N ALA A 150 -9.90 -9.94 1.18
CA ALA A 150 -8.91 -10.99 1.02
C ALA A 150 -9.36 -12.31 1.65
N LEU A 151 -9.95 -12.27 2.85
CA LEU A 151 -10.48 -13.45 3.53
C LEU A 151 -11.68 -14.05 2.80
N ILE A 152 -12.63 -13.24 2.35
CA ILE A 152 -13.80 -13.70 1.58
C ILE A 152 -13.33 -14.38 0.29
N TYR A 153 -12.37 -13.79 -0.41
CA TYR A 153 -11.82 -14.34 -1.65
C TYR A 153 -11.11 -15.68 -1.39
N ALA A 154 -10.31 -15.75 -0.34
CA ALA A 154 -9.65 -16.98 0.08
C ALA A 154 -10.69 -18.07 0.45
N CYS A 155 -11.72 -17.75 1.22
CA CYS A 155 -12.78 -18.69 1.55
C CYS A 155 -13.54 -19.18 0.32
N LEU A 156 -13.87 -18.30 -0.62
CA LEU A 156 -14.58 -18.69 -1.85
C LEU A 156 -13.73 -19.62 -2.75
N LEU A 157 -12.43 -19.37 -2.83
CA LEU A 157 -11.51 -20.26 -3.57
C LEU A 157 -11.34 -21.61 -2.89
N TYR A 158 -11.33 -21.65 -1.56
CA TYR A 158 -11.18 -22.90 -0.79
C TYR A 158 -12.45 -23.74 -0.76
N THR A 159 -13.63 -23.14 -0.87
CA THR A 159 -14.93 -23.83 -0.92
C THR A 159 -15.33 -24.26 -2.33
N SER A 160 -14.60 -23.86 -3.35
CA SER A 160 -14.75 -24.35 -4.72
C SER A 160 -14.33 -25.82 -4.77
N PRO A 161 -15.22 -26.80 -5.06
CA PRO A 161 -14.86 -28.21 -5.08
C PRO A 161 -13.76 -28.42 -6.11
N SER A 162 -12.64 -29.00 -5.67
CA SER A 162 -11.54 -29.34 -6.55
C SER A 162 -12.05 -30.30 -7.64
N PRO A 163 -11.68 -30.11 -8.93
CA PRO A 163 -12.04 -31.04 -10.00
C PRO A 163 -11.59 -32.48 -9.76
N ARG A 164 -10.74 -32.70 -8.74
CA ARG A 164 -10.24 -34.06 -8.35
C ARG A 164 -11.18 -34.83 -7.45
N ASP A 165 -12.21 -34.23 -6.85
CA ASP A 165 -13.13 -34.91 -5.93
C ASP A 165 -14.33 -35.56 -6.60
N ASN A 166 -14.52 -35.38 -7.93
CA ASN A 166 -15.58 -35.99 -8.71
C ASN A 166 -15.20 -37.38 -9.30
N GLY A 167 -14.18 -38.01 -8.78
CA GLY A 167 -13.63 -39.28 -9.31
C GLY A 167 -13.48 -40.42 -8.29
N ARG A 168 -14.39 -40.51 -7.27
CA ARG A 168 -14.51 -41.72 -6.45
C ARG A 168 -15.96 -42.00 -6.13
#